data_a7c1dac5dfbeadf6a5c962d45fae760b
#
_entry.id   a7c1dac5dfbeadf6a5c962d45fae760b
#
_cell.length_a   1.000
_cell.length_b   1.000
_cell.length_c   1.000
_cell.angle_alpha   90.00
_cell.angle_beta   90.00
_cell.angle_gamma   90.00
#
_symmetry.space_group_name_H-M   'P 1'
#
loop_
_entity.id
_entity.type
_entity.pdbx_description
1 polymer ?
#
loop_
_entity_poly.entity_id
_entity_poly.type
_entity_poly.pdbx_seq_one_letter_code
_entity_poly.pdbx_strand_id
1 'polypeptide(L)'
;GFHFVGLTENFRLHTSDGKIRNVFSPKDASGDYYNHILSLGFDAVNSRGGNGAQAKSDSPLIYYLKRFIQNKLHIDYVLHIDYAKIIRNYYVENDKMENVYPTIIPNFDRSPRSGKKTNNIWHGSTPELFGEMVEQALDLIKDKQDEHKILFLQSWNEWGEGNYMEPDLKFGHGYIDILGKLVK
;
A
#
# COMPACT_ATOMS: atom_id res chain seq x y z
N GLY A 1 -16.18 -12.94 -19.57
CA GLY A 1 -16.01 -11.50 -19.76
C GLY A 1 -14.72 -10.99 -19.18
N PHE A 2 -14.40 -9.71 -19.34
CA PHE A 2 -13.27 -9.07 -18.67
C PHE A 2 -13.69 -8.62 -17.27
N HIS A 3 -12.73 -8.65 -16.33
CA HIS A 3 -12.92 -8.16 -14.97
C HIS A 3 -11.95 -7.00 -14.75
N PHE A 4 -12.45 -5.77 -14.64
CA PHE A 4 -11.66 -4.56 -14.54
C PHE A 4 -11.47 -4.15 -13.08
N VAL A 5 -10.22 -4.02 -12.64
CA VAL A 5 -9.86 -3.64 -11.28
C VAL A 5 -9.26 -2.24 -11.25
N GLY A 6 -9.89 -1.32 -10.53
CA GLY A 6 -9.38 0.03 -10.32
C GLY A 6 -8.36 0.08 -9.17
N LEU A 7 -7.26 0.83 -9.36
CA LEU A 7 -6.25 1.05 -8.32
C LEU A 7 -6.60 2.26 -7.45
N THR A 8 -6.37 2.17 -6.14
CA THR A 8 -6.58 3.29 -5.21
C THR A 8 -5.43 4.28 -5.13
N GLU A 9 -4.25 3.93 -5.62
CA GLU A 9 -3.11 4.85 -5.64
C GLU A 9 -3.14 5.77 -6.87
N ASN A 10 -2.84 7.06 -6.64
CA ASN A 10 -2.67 8.07 -7.69
C ASN A 10 -3.91 8.42 -8.54
N PHE A 11 -5.12 8.19 -8.05
CA PHE A 11 -6.30 8.69 -8.73
C PHE A 11 -6.33 10.22 -8.69
N ARG A 12 -6.13 10.84 -9.87
CA ARG A 12 -6.28 12.28 -10.06
C ARG A 12 -7.67 12.52 -10.63
N LEU A 13 -8.59 13.03 -9.82
CA LEU A 13 -9.88 13.50 -10.34
C LEU A 13 -9.67 14.82 -11.07
N HIS A 14 -10.02 14.85 -12.33
CA HIS A 14 -10.26 16.07 -13.06
C HIS A 14 -11.66 16.57 -12.68
N THR A 15 -11.72 17.64 -11.90
CA THR A 15 -12.98 18.28 -11.57
C THR A 15 -13.51 19.06 -12.79
N SER A 16 -14.83 19.28 -12.85
CA SER A 16 -15.48 20.01 -13.96
C SER A 16 -14.96 21.44 -14.16
N ASP A 17 -14.25 22.00 -13.18
CA ASP A 17 -13.58 23.31 -13.25
C ASP A 17 -12.13 23.22 -13.76
N GLY A 18 -11.71 22.06 -14.27
CA GLY A 18 -10.37 21.82 -14.80
C GLY A 18 -9.26 21.69 -13.74
N LYS A 19 -9.60 21.67 -12.45
CA LYS A 19 -8.60 21.48 -11.39
C LYS A 19 -8.35 20.01 -11.16
N ILE A 20 -7.07 19.67 -11.00
CA ILE A 20 -6.64 18.33 -10.59
C ILE A 20 -6.68 18.30 -9.06
N ARG A 21 -7.62 17.57 -8.47
CA ARG A 21 -7.58 17.23 -7.04
C ARG A 21 -6.89 15.89 -6.88
N ASN A 22 -5.80 15.88 -6.11
CA ASN A 22 -5.29 14.60 -5.58
C ASN A 22 -6.33 14.10 -4.57
N VAL A 23 -7.05 13.04 -4.91
CA VAL A 23 -8.08 12.42 -4.07
C VAL A 23 -7.44 11.57 -2.97
N PHE A 24 -6.31 12.00 -2.44
CA PHE A 24 -5.61 11.34 -1.35
C PHE A 24 -5.57 12.22 -0.10
N SER A 25 -6.56 12.00 0.74
CA SER A 25 -6.45 12.24 2.18
C SER A 25 -6.52 10.88 2.88
N PRO A 26 -5.79 10.65 3.99
CA PRO A 26 -6.03 9.50 4.87
C PRO A 26 -7.46 9.38 5.38
N LYS A 27 -8.25 10.45 5.21
CA LYS A 27 -9.69 10.49 5.48
C LYS A 27 -10.54 9.86 4.38
N ASP A 28 -9.98 9.70 3.18
CA ASP A 28 -10.71 9.27 1.98
C ASP A 28 -10.59 7.75 1.69
N ALA A 29 -9.91 6.98 2.54
CA ALA A 29 -10.06 5.51 2.59
C ALA A 29 -11.44 5.15 3.21
N SER A 30 -12.47 5.95 2.88
CA SER A 30 -13.86 5.71 3.20
C SER A 30 -14.46 4.79 2.14
N GLY A 31 -15.49 4.03 2.52
CA GLY A 31 -16.26 3.25 1.56
C GLY A 31 -16.77 4.08 0.37
N ASP A 32 -16.95 5.39 0.56
CA ASP A 32 -17.35 6.33 -0.50
C ASP A 32 -16.31 6.41 -1.62
N TYR A 33 -15.01 6.32 -1.31
CA TYR A 33 -13.97 6.33 -2.32
C TYR A 33 -13.97 5.05 -3.17
N TYR A 34 -14.13 3.89 -2.54
CA TYR A 34 -14.25 2.61 -3.28
C TYR A 34 -15.52 2.58 -4.11
N ASN A 35 -16.65 3.01 -3.55
CA ASN A 35 -17.91 3.13 -4.27
C ASN A 35 -17.80 4.11 -5.46
N HIS A 36 -17.03 5.18 -5.34
CA HIS A 36 -16.78 6.09 -6.45
C HIS A 36 -16.01 5.39 -7.58
N ILE A 37 -14.95 4.63 -7.28
CA ILE A 37 -14.21 3.87 -8.30
C ILE A 37 -15.15 2.88 -9.02
N LEU A 38 -15.96 2.14 -8.25
CA LEU A 38 -16.93 1.19 -8.80
C LEU A 38 -17.97 1.89 -9.68
N SER A 39 -18.42 3.09 -9.31
CA SER A 39 -19.36 3.89 -10.11
C SER A 39 -18.82 4.33 -11.47
N LEU A 40 -17.48 4.31 -11.66
CA LEU A 40 -16.82 4.58 -12.94
C LEU A 40 -16.84 3.38 -13.90
N GLY A 41 -17.42 2.23 -13.49
CA GLY A 41 -17.54 1.03 -14.31
C GLY A 41 -16.46 0.00 -14.08
N PHE A 42 -15.67 0.10 -12.99
CA PHE A 42 -14.78 -0.97 -12.56
C PHE A 42 -15.57 -2.05 -11.81
N ASP A 43 -15.20 -3.31 -12.00
CA ASP A 43 -15.82 -4.46 -11.34
C ASP A 43 -15.33 -4.61 -9.89
N ALA A 44 -14.10 -4.21 -9.64
CA ALA A 44 -13.47 -4.28 -8.33
C ALA A 44 -12.44 -3.17 -8.11
N VAL A 45 -11.96 -3.08 -6.86
CA VAL A 45 -10.96 -2.11 -6.43
C VAL A 45 -9.76 -2.84 -5.82
N ASN A 46 -8.56 -2.56 -6.30
CA ASN A 46 -7.34 -2.96 -5.59
C ASN A 46 -6.95 -1.90 -4.57
N SER A 47 -7.06 -2.23 -3.29
CA SER A 47 -6.74 -1.31 -2.20
C SER A 47 -5.25 -1.35 -1.86
N ARG A 48 -4.66 -0.16 -1.70
CA ARG A 48 -3.27 0.06 -1.33
C ARG A 48 -3.18 1.06 -0.18
N GLY A 49 -2.95 0.56 1.02
CA GLY A 49 -2.98 1.36 2.25
C GLY A 49 -1.73 2.18 2.55
N GLY A 50 -0.66 2.07 1.74
CA GLY A 50 0.66 2.60 2.05
C GLY A 50 0.71 4.08 2.45
N ASN A 51 0.04 4.97 1.71
CA ASN A 51 0.02 6.40 2.03
C ASN A 51 -0.74 6.70 3.33
N GLY A 52 -1.86 6.03 3.57
CA GLY A 52 -2.63 6.15 4.80
C GLY A 52 -1.85 5.63 6.02
N ALA A 53 -1.20 4.48 5.87
CA ALA A 53 -0.36 3.88 6.89
C ALA A 53 0.82 4.78 7.28
N GLN A 54 1.50 5.38 6.29
CA GLN A 54 2.59 6.33 6.54
C GLN A 54 2.11 7.54 7.35
N ALA A 55 0.96 8.10 6.98
CA ALA A 55 0.40 9.24 7.70
C ALA A 55 0.01 8.93 9.16
N LYS A 56 -0.38 7.68 9.44
CA LYS A 56 -0.75 7.20 10.78
C LYS A 56 0.45 6.69 11.60
N SER A 57 1.59 6.42 10.95
CA SER A 57 2.78 5.83 11.61
C SER A 57 3.53 6.80 12.50
N ASP A 58 3.41 8.11 12.25
CA ASP A 58 3.87 9.19 13.13
C ASP A 58 2.66 9.90 13.76
N SER A 59 2.90 10.75 14.76
CA SER A 59 1.84 11.68 15.16
C SER A 59 1.49 12.56 13.95
N PRO A 60 0.21 12.91 13.73
CA PRO A 60 -0.19 13.71 12.58
C PRO A 60 0.61 15.02 12.44
N LEU A 61 0.90 15.67 13.58
CA LEU A 61 1.68 16.91 13.61
C LEU A 61 3.10 16.69 13.08
N ILE A 62 3.78 15.65 13.55
CA ILE A 62 5.15 15.31 13.13
C ILE A 62 5.16 14.94 11.65
N TYR A 63 4.22 14.13 11.19
CA TYR A 63 4.11 13.74 9.79
C TYR A 63 3.93 14.98 8.87
N TYR A 64 2.99 15.87 9.19
CA TYR A 64 2.74 17.06 8.39
C TYR A 64 3.90 18.06 8.45
N LEU A 65 4.58 18.19 9.60
CA LEU A 65 5.78 19.03 9.72
C LEU A 65 6.91 18.51 8.84
N LYS A 66 7.19 17.21 8.87
CA LYS A 66 8.20 16.56 8.00
C LYS A 66 7.86 16.80 6.52
N ARG A 67 6.58 16.61 6.13
CA ARG A 67 6.13 16.84 4.76
C ARG A 67 6.21 18.31 4.35
N PHE A 68 5.92 19.24 5.25
CA PHE A 68 6.09 20.68 5.01
C PHE A 68 7.55 21.03 4.76
N ILE A 69 8.48 20.57 5.60
CA ILE A 69 9.92 20.78 5.46
C ILE A 69 10.38 20.25 4.08
N GLN A 70 10.00 19.03 3.73
CA GLN A 70 10.35 18.39 2.47
C GLN A 70 9.82 19.17 1.26
N ASN A 71 8.56 19.59 1.28
CA ASN A 71 7.88 20.15 0.12
C ASN A 71 8.09 21.67 -0.05
N LYS A 72 8.22 22.41 1.06
CA LYS A 72 8.30 23.88 1.04
C LYS A 72 9.71 24.43 1.16
N LEU A 73 10.55 23.78 1.94
CA LEU A 73 11.93 24.21 2.13
C LEU A 73 12.90 23.52 1.16
N HIS A 74 12.40 22.61 0.30
CA HIS A 74 13.19 21.84 -0.66
C HIS A 74 14.42 21.16 -0.02
N ILE A 75 14.27 20.76 1.26
CA ILE A 75 15.30 20.00 1.96
C ILE A 75 15.12 18.55 1.56
N ASP A 76 16.17 17.93 1.04
CA ASP A 76 16.22 16.50 0.72
C ASP A 76 16.17 15.69 2.04
N TYR A 77 14.96 15.50 2.57
CA TYR A 77 14.72 14.76 3.79
C TYR A 77 13.99 13.46 3.47
N VAL A 78 14.64 12.34 3.76
CA VAL A 78 14.05 11.01 3.59
C VAL A 78 13.29 10.62 4.87
N LEU A 79 12.01 10.29 4.72
CA LEU A 79 11.21 9.75 5.82
C LEU A 79 11.57 8.28 6.01
N HIS A 80 12.15 7.96 7.16
CA HIS A 80 12.37 6.58 7.58
C HIS A 80 11.20 6.13 8.45
N ILE A 81 10.47 5.11 8.02
CA ILE A 81 9.27 4.62 8.67
C ILE A 81 9.44 3.13 8.98
N ASP A 82 9.18 2.75 10.22
CA ASP A 82 9.23 1.37 10.66
C ASP A 82 8.13 0.54 9.95
N TYR A 83 8.52 -0.55 9.29
CA TYR A 83 7.61 -1.44 8.58
C TYR A 83 6.55 -2.03 9.51
N ALA A 84 6.89 -2.36 10.76
CA ALA A 84 5.92 -2.84 11.74
C ALA A 84 4.81 -1.82 12.04
N LYS A 85 5.11 -0.51 11.97
CA LYS A 85 4.09 0.53 12.09
C LYS A 85 3.24 0.65 10.84
N ILE A 86 3.84 0.43 9.66
CA ILE A 86 3.12 0.43 8.40
C ILE A 86 2.07 -0.68 8.39
N ILE A 87 2.45 -1.93 8.65
CA ILE A 87 1.52 -3.06 8.58
C ILE A 87 0.35 -2.94 9.56
N ARG A 88 0.56 -2.36 10.75
CA ARG A 88 -0.51 -2.13 11.75
C ARG A 88 -1.57 -1.14 11.27
N ASN A 89 -1.25 -0.27 10.33
CA ASN A 89 -2.11 0.80 9.85
C ASN A 89 -2.45 0.68 8.36
N TYR A 90 -2.04 -0.43 7.73
CA TYR A 90 -2.11 -0.58 6.27
C TYR A 90 -3.53 -0.78 5.78
N TYR A 91 -4.28 -1.60 6.48
CA TYR A 91 -5.65 -1.96 6.12
C TYR A 91 -6.68 -1.12 6.86
N VAL A 92 -7.85 -0.99 6.25
CA VAL A 92 -9.02 -0.33 6.82
C VAL A 92 -10.23 -1.25 6.76
N GLU A 93 -11.27 -0.97 7.56
CA GLU A 93 -12.47 -1.82 7.64
C GLU A 93 -13.15 -2.00 6.27
N ASN A 94 -13.10 -0.98 5.41
CA ASN A 94 -13.70 -1.05 4.08
C ASN A 94 -12.96 -2.03 3.12
N ASP A 95 -11.77 -2.50 3.46
CA ASP A 95 -11.07 -3.54 2.68
C ASP A 95 -11.77 -4.90 2.76
N LYS A 96 -12.73 -5.06 3.69
CA LYS A 96 -13.62 -6.23 3.77
C LYS A 96 -14.74 -6.24 2.74
N MET A 97 -15.00 -5.13 2.03
CA MET A 97 -16.02 -5.09 0.98
C MET A 97 -15.75 -6.18 -0.05
N GLU A 98 -16.83 -6.82 -0.55
CA GLU A 98 -16.77 -8.00 -1.42
C GLU A 98 -15.83 -7.83 -2.61
N ASN A 99 -15.93 -6.71 -3.30
CA ASN A 99 -15.17 -6.39 -4.50
C ASN A 99 -13.95 -5.49 -4.25
N VAL A 100 -13.38 -5.51 -3.04
CA VAL A 100 -12.12 -4.84 -2.72
C VAL A 100 -11.03 -5.88 -2.50
N TYR A 101 -9.95 -5.79 -3.25
CA TYR A 101 -8.85 -6.74 -3.21
C TYR A 101 -7.62 -6.09 -2.56
N PRO A 102 -7.24 -6.51 -1.35
CA PRO A 102 -6.12 -5.92 -0.63
C PRO A 102 -4.78 -6.25 -1.28
N THR A 103 -3.81 -5.35 -1.09
CA THR A 103 -2.42 -5.53 -1.52
C THR A 103 -1.56 -5.93 -0.33
N ILE A 104 -0.69 -6.91 -0.53
CA ILE A 104 0.44 -7.24 0.35
C ILE A 104 1.73 -6.71 -0.27
N ILE A 105 2.64 -6.18 0.57
CA ILE A 105 3.90 -5.58 0.13
C ILE A 105 5.02 -5.94 1.10
N PRO A 106 6.09 -6.63 0.65
CA PRO A 106 7.14 -7.13 1.54
C PRO A 106 8.03 -6.02 2.11
N ASN A 107 8.28 -4.98 1.36
CA ASN A 107 9.09 -3.83 1.74
C ASN A 107 8.85 -2.65 0.79
N PHE A 108 9.41 -1.48 1.11
CA PHE A 108 9.38 -0.33 0.21
C PHE A 108 10.59 0.59 0.44
N ASP A 109 11.47 0.65 -0.56
CA ASP A 109 12.62 1.56 -0.60
C ASP A 109 12.90 2.00 -2.03
N ARG A 110 12.52 3.23 -2.37
CA ARG A 110 12.77 3.79 -3.71
C ARG A 110 14.17 4.36 -3.90
N SER A 111 15.06 4.28 -2.93
CA SER A 111 16.40 4.85 -3.05
C SER A 111 17.21 4.30 -4.24
N PRO A 112 17.09 3.02 -4.63
CA PRO A 112 17.78 2.53 -5.81
C PRO A 112 17.32 3.21 -7.11
N ARG A 113 16.03 3.53 -7.24
CA ARG A 113 15.45 4.21 -8.42
C ARG A 113 15.61 5.72 -8.37
N SER A 114 15.38 6.34 -7.22
CA SER A 114 15.21 7.78 -7.09
C SER A 114 16.44 8.49 -6.49
N GLY A 115 17.38 7.74 -5.92
CA GLY A 115 18.55 8.30 -5.25
C GLY A 115 18.16 9.35 -4.19
N LYS A 116 18.79 10.53 -4.23
CA LYS A 116 18.50 11.64 -3.31
C LYS A 116 17.07 12.20 -3.40
N LYS A 117 16.31 11.87 -4.45
CA LYS A 117 14.92 12.27 -4.61
C LYS A 117 13.93 11.31 -3.93
N THR A 118 14.42 10.30 -3.22
CA THR A 118 13.60 9.40 -2.43
C THR A 118 12.91 10.17 -1.31
N ASN A 119 11.60 10.01 -1.18
CA ASN A 119 10.80 10.72 -0.19
C ASN A 119 10.62 9.92 1.10
N ASN A 120 10.59 8.59 1.00
CA ASN A 120 10.33 7.69 2.12
C ASN A 120 10.94 6.31 1.89
N ILE A 121 11.36 5.70 2.98
CA ILE A 121 11.89 4.35 3.06
C ILE A 121 11.19 3.65 4.23
N TRP A 122 10.67 2.46 3.99
CA TRP A 122 10.22 1.58 5.07
C TRP A 122 11.40 0.70 5.49
N HIS A 123 11.70 0.67 6.76
CA HIS A 123 12.82 -0.10 7.28
C HIS A 123 12.37 -1.16 8.27
N GLY A 124 13.24 -2.14 8.53
CA GLY A 124 12.97 -3.20 9.51
C GLY A 124 12.03 -4.29 9.01
N SER A 125 11.75 -4.36 7.71
CA SER A 125 11.00 -5.50 7.15
C SER A 125 11.76 -6.80 7.36
N THR A 126 11.02 -7.84 7.74
CA THR A 126 11.47 -9.24 7.83
C THR A 126 10.40 -10.16 7.26
N PRO A 127 10.75 -11.41 6.89
CA PRO A 127 9.76 -12.40 6.48
C PRO A 127 8.63 -12.59 7.49
N GLU A 128 8.91 -12.57 8.79
CA GLU A 128 7.93 -12.75 9.87
C GLU A 128 6.93 -11.59 9.88
N LEU A 129 7.40 -10.34 9.84
CA LEU A 129 6.53 -9.16 9.77
C LEU A 129 5.71 -9.12 8.48
N PHE A 130 6.29 -9.56 7.36
CA PHE A 130 5.52 -9.73 6.13
C PHE A 130 4.45 -10.81 6.29
N GLY A 131 4.77 -11.91 6.99
CA GLY A 131 3.79 -12.93 7.35
C GLY A 131 2.59 -12.36 8.12
N GLU A 132 2.83 -11.49 9.13
CA GLU A 132 1.75 -10.80 9.86
C GLU A 132 0.88 -9.95 8.91
N MET A 133 1.47 -9.30 7.91
CA MET A 133 0.71 -8.56 6.89
C MET A 133 -0.15 -9.47 6.02
N VAL A 134 0.40 -10.62 5.62
CA VAL A 134 -0.34 -11.62 4.83
C VAL A 134 -1.51 -12.18 5.63
N GLU A 135 -1.32 -12.53 6.91
CA GLU A 135 -2.39 -13.01 7.80
C GLU A 135 -3.53 -11.99 7.92
N GLN A 136 -3.20 -10.71 8.12
CA GLN A 136 -4.19 -9.64 8.15
C GLN A 136 -4.97 -9.55 6.81
N ALA A 137 -4.28 -9.66 5.67
CA ALA A 137 -4.92 -9.62 4.36
C ALA A 137 -5.83 -10.81 4.12
N LEU A 138 -5.41 -12.02 4.54
CA LEU A 138 -6.23 -13.24 4.46
C LEU A 138 -7.48 -13.12 5.35
N ASP A 139 -7.36 -12.53 6.54
CA ASP A 139 -8.51 -12.28 7.43
C ASP A 139 -9.55 -11.35 6.80
N LEU A 140 -9.11 -10.36 6.03
CA LEU A 140 -10.02 -9.44 5.31
C LEU A 140 -10.84 -10.14 4.22
N ILE A 141 -10.31 -11.19 3.61
CA ILE A 141 -10.96 -11.86 2.48
C ILE A 141 -11.62 -13.20 2.82
N LYS A 142 -11.42 -13.72 4.04
CA LYS A 142 -11.86 -15.07 4.43
C LYS A 142 -13.35 -15.33 4.23
N ASP A 143 -14.19 -14.32 4.49
CA ASP A 143 -15.64 -14.41 4.46
C ASP A 143 -16.25 -13.99 3.10
N LYS A 144 -15.40 -13.59 2.12
CA LYS A 144 -15.82 -13.25 0.76
C LYS A 144 -16.18 -14.51 -0.04
N GLN A 145 -16.92 -14.33 -1.13
CA GLN A 145 -17.13 -15.41 -2.10
C GLN A 145 -15.79 -15.88 -2.67
N ASP A 146 -15.67 -17.15 -3.02
CA ASP A 146 -14.38 -17.74 -3.42
C ASP A 146 -13.73 -17.04 -4.62
N GLU A 147 -14.52 -16.55 -5.56
CA GLU A 147 -14.07 -15.79 -6.72
C GLU A 147 -13.52 -14.39 -6.37
N HIS A 148 -13.83 -13.88 -5.16
CA HIS A 148 -13.37 -12.59 -4.64
C HIS A 148 -12.28 -12.72 -3.57
N LYS A 149 -11.84 -13.93 -3.25
CA LYS A 149 -10.69 -14.17 -2.35
C LYS A 149 -9.37 -13.93 -3.05
N ILE A 150 -9.15 -12.69 -3.48
CA ILE A 150 -8.00 -12.26 -4.27
C ILE A 150 -7.11 -11.32 -3.46
N LEU A 151 -5.79 -11.60 -3.45
CA LEU A 151 -4.76 -10.72 -2.93
C LEU A 151 -3.84 -10.26 -4.07
N PHE A 152 -3.47 -9.00 -4.05
CA PHE A 152 -2.44 -8.46 -4.94
C PHE A 152 -1.09 -8.44 -4.23
N LEU A 153 -0.05 -8.93 -4.88
CA LEU A 153 1.33 -8.80 -4.42
C LEU A 153 2.02 -7.62 -5.12
N GLN A 154 2.48 -6.68 -4.37
CA GLN A 154 3.34 -5.60 -4.84
C GLN A 154 4.74 -5.78 -4.22
N SER A 155 5.71 -6.39 -4.92
CA SER A 155 5.63 -7.07 -6.20
C SER A 155 6.53 -8.31 -6.18
N TRP A 156 6.64 -9.01 -7.32
CA TRP A 156 7.56 -10.15 -7.43
C TRP A 156 9.02 -9.68 -7.50
N ASN A 157 9.33 -8.67 -8.31
CA ASN A 157 10.73 -8.31 -8.68
C ASN A 157 10.97 -6.80 -8.85
N GLU A 158 10.29 -5.94 -8.13
CA GLU A 158 10.52 -4.49 -8.21
C GLU A 158 11.69 -4.05 -7.30
N TRP A 159 12.90 -4.44 -7.68
CA TRP A 159 14.13 -4.11 -6.96
C TRP A 159 14.41 -2.61 -6.89
N GLY A 160 14.00 -1.86 -7.92
CA GLY A 160 14.16 -0.40 -7.96
C GLY A 160 13.37 0.35 -6.90
N GLU A 161 12.33 -0.26 -6.33
CA GLU A 161 11.53 0.27 -5.22
C GLU A 161 11.64 -0.57 -3.94
N GLY A 162 12.57 -1.55 -3.91
CA GLY A 162 12.81 -2.41 -2.76
C GLY A 162 11.62 -3.30 -2.39
N ASN A 163 10.59 -3.41 -3.23
CA ASN A 163 9.44 -4.26 -2.98
C ASN A 163 9.47 -5.52 -3.86
N TYR A 164 10.28 -6.45 -3.48
CA TYR A 164 10.51 -7.70 -4.22
C TYR A 164 10.30 -8.92 -3.32
N MET A 165 9.92 -10.03 -3.95
CA MET A 165 9.77 -11.36 -3.33
C MET A 165 10.85 -12.34 -3.77
N GLU A 166 11.61 -12.01 -4.82
CA GLU A 166 12.72 -12.82 -5.26
C GLU A 166 13.74 -13.02 -4.14
N PRO A 167 14.42 -14.19 -4.11
CA PRO A 167 15.42 -14.47 -3.08
C PRO A 167 16.52 -13.40 -3.02
N ASP A 168 16.89 -12.99 -1.82
CA ASP A 168 17.94 -12.00 -1.59
C ASP A 168 19.09 -12.56 -0.72
N LEU A 169 20.18 -11.80 -0.61
CA LEU A 169 21.33 -12.19 0.19
C LEU A 169 21.08 -12.13 1.70
N LYS A 170 20.06 -11.42 2.16
CA LYS A 170 19.78 -11.24 3.59
C LYS A 170 18.87 -12.31 4.14
N PHE A 171 17.81 -12.62 3.42
CA PHE A 171 16.74 -13.50 3.89
C PHE A 171 16.58 -14.78 3.03
N GLY A 172 17.36 -14.92 1.95
CA GLY A 172 17.22 -16.03 1.03
C GLY A 172 15.80 -16.15 0.49
N HIS A 173 15.17 -17.29 0.67
CA HIS A 173 13.78 -17.57 0.27
C HIS A 173 12.73 -17.14 1.32
N GLY A 174 13.12 -16.50 2.42
CA GLY A 174 12.26 -16.29 3.59
C GLY A 174 10.89 -15.67 3.29
N TYR A 175 10.80 -14.65 2.43
CA TYR A 175 9.53 -14.04 2.04
C TYR A 175 8.63 -15.01 1.26
N ILE A 176 9.19 -15.78 0.32
CA ILE A 176 8.46 -16.78 -0.48
C ILE A 176 7.96 -17.90 0.42
N ASP A 177 8.84 -18.38 1.33
CA ASP A 177 8.53 -19.49 2.22
C ASP A 177 7.39 -19.17 3.17
N ILE A 178 7.39 -17.95 3.74
CA ILE A 178 6.30 -17.54 4.65
C ILE A 178 4.99 -17.36 3.87
N LEU A 179 5.01 -16.74 2.68
CA LEU A 179 3.83 -16.62 1.84
C LEU A 179 3.27 -18.00 1.49
N GLY A 180 4.13 -18.92 1.02
CA GLY A 180 3.72 -20.27 0.65
C GLY A 180 3.19 -21.12 1.81
N LYS A 181 3.52 -20.80 3.07
CA LYS A 181 2.93 -21.45 4.25
C LYS A 181 1.52 -20.95 4.55
N LEU A 182 1.24 -19.68 4.30
CA LEU A 182 0.00 -19.02 4.71
C LEU A 182 -1.12 -19.12 3.66
N VAL A 183 -0.77 -19.24 2.35
CA VAL A 183 -1.76 -19.28 1.25
C VAL A 183 -2.09 -20.71 0.78
N LYS A 184 -1.79 -21.73 1.58
CA LYS A 184 -2.09 -23.14 1.28
C LYS A 184 -3.54 -23.49 1.54
#